data_7b6d3a4c74f9cdd07a856ece323395bf
#
_entry.id   7b6d3a4c74f9cdd07a856ece323395bf
#
_cell.length_a   1.000
_cell.length_b   1.000
_cell.length_c   1.000
_cell.angle_alpha   90.00
_cell.angle_beta   90.00
_cell.angle_gamma   90.00
#
_symmetry.space_group_name_H-M   'P 1'
#
loop_
_entity.id
_entity.type
_entity.pdbx_description
1 polymer ?
#
loop_
_entity_poly.entity_id
_entity_poly.type
_entity_poly.pdbx_seq_one_letter_code
_entity_poly.pdbx_strand_id
1 'polypeptide(L)'
;MSQPESTSQDQLPTWVESSLFKGMLRGIERETLRMQSNGFLSQGSHPKALGSALTHPHITTDYSEALMEFITPPKASIQETLDYLKDIHAVAHKHLENGEKLWPLSMPCMLDDSDESIRLAQYGTSNIGLFKTLYRRGLGVRYGRRMQTISGVHYNLSFPDQLFEALQHNEKDEALKALSAQDYRSHRYLGLIRNFIRLTPLVMFLVGASPSVCKCFMTGREHQLLPLLKGTLYLPFATALRMGRFGYQNSAQKELGIHYNNLPDYLNGLQKAVKTSYKSFSRLGLNDADGEPLQINDHVLQIENEYYSLVRPKQVPQEGETPSGALANRGIGYVELRAVDVNPYSPIGIDENTAGFLEVLALYCLFTESPELLEKEQDVIDKNQTEVVNRGRAPNATIVENGKSYFIEDWSRTYLDKMQAFAELLDHSYETQIYSKALQIMQARINEVDETLSAKMIEDTVEYGGTWSFGSYLAQKHAEAYEQHQLSKKASAYFKEVAQASLDKQEQLEQDTTQSFEEYLSQFR
;
A
#
# COMPACT_ATOMS: atom_id res chain seq x y z
N MET A 1 9.15 32.88 -4.91
CA MET A 1 9.97 31.66 -4.77
C MET A 1 10.39 31.23 -6.17
N SER A 2 11.61 30.72 -6.36
CA SER A 2 12.09 30.25 -7.68
C SER A 2 11.51 28.86 -7.97
N GLN A 3 11.27 28.54 -9.25
CA GLN A 3 10.93 27.17 -9.67
C GLN A 3 12.14 26.24 -9.47
N PRO A 4 11.94 24.92 -9.24
CA PRO A 4 13.03 23.95 -9.26
C PRO A 4 13.77 24.01 -10.61
N GLU A 5 15.10 23.96 -10.57
CA GLU A 5 15.91 24.02 -11.81
C GLU A 5 15.72 22.72 -12.62
N SER A 6 15.36 22.84 -13.88
CA SER A 6 15.41 21.72 -14.83
C SER A 6 16.88 21.46 -15.20
N THR A 7 17.38 20.27 -14.91
CA THR A 7 18.71 19.84 -15.35
C THR A 7 18.60 19.08 -16.69
N SER A 8 19.66 19.10 -17.50
CA SER A 8 19.71 18.33 -18.76
C SER A 8 19.60 16.80 -18.57
N GLN A 9 19.59 16.33 -17.33
CA GLN A 9 19.46 14.92 -16.94
C GLN A 9 17.99 14.47 -16.81
N ASP A 10 17.03 15.40 -16.85
CA ASP A 10 15.59 15.12 -16.72
C ASP A 10 14.93 14.74 -18.08
N GLN A 11 15.70 14.66 -19.17
CA GLN A 11 15.17 14.29 -20.49
C GLN A 11 15.39 12.80 -20.77
N LEU A 12 14.39 12.19 -21.44
CA LEU A 12 14.51 10.83 -21.94
C LEU A 12 15.74 10.71 -22.84
N PRO A 13 16.65 9.74 -22.58
CA PRO A 13 17.77 9.49 -23.46
C PRO A 13 17.31 9.11 -24.88
N THR A 14 18.03 9.54 -25.89
CA THR A 14 17.66 9.34 -27.32
C THR A 14 17.62 7.87 -27.77
N TRP A 15 18.22 6.96 -27.00
CA TRP A 15 18.21 5.52 -27.30
C TRP A 15 16.96 4.81 -26.74
N VAL A 16 16.13 5.51 -25.97
CA VAL A 16 14.93 4.90 -25.35
C VAL A 16 13.82 4.80 -26.39
N GLU A 17 13.42 3.58 -26.67
CA GLU A 17 12.34 3.26 -27.59
C GLU A 17 11.14 2.69 -26.84
N SER A 18 9.94 2.93 -27.34
CA SER A 18 8.68 2.46 -26.73
C SER A 18 8.59 0.93 -26.60
N SER A 19 9.26 0.20 -27.50
CA SER A 19 9.33 -1.26 -27.48
C SER A 19 9.93 -1.82 -26.18
N LEU A 20 10.80 -1.06 -25.50
CA LEU A 20 11.47 -1.47 -24.26
C LEU A 20 10.51 -1.65 -23.09
N PHE A 21 9.32 -1.05 -23.14
CA PHE A 21 8.34 -1.11 -22.04
C PHE A 21 7.28 -2.21 -22.22
N LYS A 22 7.27 -2.87 -23.39
CA LYS A 22 6.39 -4.04 -23.59
C LYS A 22 6.79 -5.16 -22.65
N GLY A 23 5.84 -5.63 -21.84
CA GLY A 23 6.09 -6.66 -20.83
C GLY A 23 6.22 -6.15 -19.40
N MET A 24 5.96 -4.86 -19.14
CA MET A 24 5.70 -4.41 -17.76
C MET A 24 4.53 -5.21 -17.19
N LEU A 25 4.65 -5.67 -15.93
CA LEU A 25 3.58 -6.34 -15.22
C LEU A 25 3.16 -5.51 -14.02
N ARG A 26 1.86 -5.50 -13.75
CA ARG A 26 1.26 -4.81 -12.61
C ARG A 26 0.28 -5.69 -11.86
N GLY A 27 0.20 -5.51 -10.56
CA GLY A 27 -0.75 -6.15 -9.69
C GLY A 27 -1.23 -5.18 -8.61
N ILE A 28 -2.41 -5.42 -8.07
CA ILE A 28 -3.02 -4.58 -7.05
C ILE A 28 -3.38 -5.44 -5.85
N GLU A 29 -3.06 -4.93 -4.65
CA GLU A 29 -3.59 -5.41 -3.38
C GLU A 29 -4.50 -4.31 -2.82
N ARG A 30 -5.78 -4.63 -2.55
CA ARG A 30 -6.77 -3.67 -2.09
C ARG A 30 -7.39 -4.15 -0.79
N GLU A 31 -7.21 -3.39 0.28
CA GLU A 31 -7.76 -3.66 1.60
C GLU A 31 -9.14 -3.00 1.76
N THR A 32 -10.10 -3.69 2.38
CA THR A 32 -11.45 -3.16 2.62
C THR A 32 -12.12 -3.81 3.82
N LEU A 33 -12.71 -2.99 4.69
CA LEU A 33 -13.49 -3.48 5.82
C LEU A 33 -14.87 -3.98 5.37
N ARG A 34 -15.32 -5.11 5.94
CA ARG A 34 -16.72 -5.53 5.90
C ARG A 34 -17.50 -4.77 6.97
N MET A 35 -18.60 -4.16 6.59
CA MET A 35 -19.48 -3.41 7.48
C MET A 35 -20.85 -4.07 7.54
N GLN A 36 -21.43 -4.16 8.73
CA GLN A 36 -22.81 -4.58 8.96
C GLN A 36 -23.80 -3.57 8.37
N SER A 37 -25.04 -3.97 8.17
CA SER A 37 -26.13 -3.10 7.71
C SER A 37 -26.38 -1.88 8.61
N ASN A 38 -26.06 -1.98 9.90
CA ASN A 38 -26.14 -0.88 10.88
C ASN A 38 -24.91 0.06 10.85
N GLY A 39 -23.92 -0.21 9.98
CA GLY A 39 -22.72 0.59 9.79
C GLY A 39 -21.55 0.24 10.71
N PHE A 40 -21.71 -0.67 11.67
CA PHE A 40 -20.60 -1.13 12.50
C PHE A 40 -19.73 -2.15 11.77
N LEU A 41 -18.50 -2.30 12.26
CA LEU A 41 -17.57 -3.30 11.78
C LEU A 41 -18.18 -4.70 11.84
N SER A 42 -18.05 -5.48 10.79
CA SER A 42 -18.55 -6.85 10.74
C SER A 42 -17.98 -7.70 11.89
N GLN A 43 -18.84 -8.49 12.52
CA GLN A 43 -18.49 -9.51 13.48
C GLN A 43 -18.58 -10.93 12.90
N GLY A 44 -18.96 -11.04 11.61
CA GLY A 44 -19.00 -12.30 10.87
C GLY A 44 -17.61 -12.87 10.60
N SER A 45 -17.48 -14.18 10.53
CA SER A 45 -16.27 -14.84 10.07
C SER A 45 -16.06 -14.63 8.57
N HIS A 46 -14.85 -14.89 8.08
CA HIS A 46 -14.59 -14.89 6.64
C HIS A 46 -15.56 -15.84 5.92
N PRO A 47 -16.30 -15.39 4.88
CA PRO A 47 -17.32 -16.21 4.25
C PRO A 47 -16.69 -17.47 3.61
N LYS A 48 -17.12 -18.65 4.06
CA LYS A 48 -16.57 -19.93 3.58
C LYS A 48 -16.70 -20.11 2.06
N ALA A 49 -17.72 -19.51 1.46
CA ALA A 49 -17.93 -19.56 0.00
C ALA A 49 -16.84 -18.83 -0.80
N LEU A 50 -16.07 -17.95 -0.15
CA LEU A 50 -14.89 -17.28 -0.73
C LEU A 50 -13.60 -18.10 -0.61
N GLY A 51 -13.67 -19.29 0.00
CA GLY A 51 -12.50 -20.12 0.24
C GLY A 51 -11.80 -19.81 1.57
N SER A 52 -10.56 -20.25 1.67
CA SER A 52 -9.71 -20.07 2.86
C SER A 52 -8.94 -18.76 2.84
N ALA A 53 -9.08 -17.92 3.85
CA ALA A 53 -8.25 -16.74 4.01
C ALA A 53 -6.75 -17.04 4.14
N LEU A 54 -6.37 -18.29 4.51
CA LEU A 54 -4.97 -18.71 4.63
C LEU A 54 -4.32 -18.96 3.27
N THR A 55 -5.04 -19.61 2.36
CA THR A 55 -4.46 -20.24 1.15
C THR A 55 -5.06 -19.76 -0.16
N HIS A 56 -6.12 -18.93 -0.14
CA HIS A 56 -6.71 -18.38 -1.36
C HIS A 56 -5.76 -17.33 -1.97
N PRO A 57 -5.40 -17.42 -3.27
CA PRO A 57 -4.41 -16.54 -3.88
C PRO A 57 -4.90 -15.10 -4.14
N HIS A 58 -6.22 -14.86 -4.09
CA HIS A 58 -6.82 -13.58 -4.49
C HIS A 58 -7.70 -12.92 -3.43
N ILE A 59 -8.17 -13.68 -2.45
CA ILE A 59 -9.09 -13.17 -1.42
C ILE A 59 -8.60 -13.68 -0.06
N THR A 60 -8.09 -12.77 0.75
CA THR A 60 -7.61 -13.07 2.10
C THR A 60 -8.13 -12.03 3.09
N THR A 61 -7.64 -12.08 4.30
CA THR A 61 -7.81 -11.03 5.32
C THR A 61 -6.46 -10.45 5.67
N ASP A 62 -6.40 -9.14 5.93
CA ASP A 62 -5.19 -8.51 6.44
C ASP A 62 -5.11 -8.66 7.97
N TYR A 63 -5.45 -7.64 8.75
CA TYR A 63 -5.30 -7.65 10.20
C TYR A 63 -6.49 -8.27 10.93
N SER A 64 -7.68 -7.80 10.64
CA SER A 64 -8.91 -8.24 11.30
C SER A 64 -9.74 -9.16 10.42
N GLU A 65 -10.60 -9.95 11.06
CA GLU A 65 -11.55 -10.84 10.37
C GLU A 65 -12.44 -10.07 9.39
N ALA A 66 -12.72 -8.80 9.70
CA ALA A 66 -13.50 -7.92 8.85
C ALA A 66 -12.69 -7.21 7.75
N LEU A 67 -11.37 -7.13 7.85
CA LEU A 67 -10.53 -6.45 6.87
C LEU A 67 -10.12 -7.43 5.76
N MET A 68 -10.88 -7.43 4.68
CA MET A 68 -10.56 -8.21 3.49
C MET A 68 -9.43 -7.57 2.70
N GLU A 69 -8.63 -8.40 2.07
CA GLU A 69 -7.57 -8.02 1.15
C GLU A 69 -7.75 -8.76 -0.17
N PHE A 70 -7.83 -8.00 -1.27
CA PHE A 70 -8.03 -8.48 -2.62
C PHE A 70 -6.76 -8.32 -3.44
N ILE A 71 -6.29 -9.43 -4.01
CA ILE A 71 -4.98 -9.52 -4.67
C ILE A 71 -5.18 -9.95 -6.12
N THR A 72 -4.83 -9.10 -7.07
CA THR A 72 -4.82 -9.49 -8.48
C THR A 72 -3.55 -10.27 -8.82
N PRO A 73 -3.60 -11.21 -9.78
CA PRO A 73 -2.38 -11.72 -10.37
C PRO A 73 -1.70 -10.63 -11.21
N PRO A 74 -0.39 -10.76 -11.50
CA PRO A 74 0.28 -9.83 -12.39
C PRO A 74 -0.34 -9.86 -13.81
N LYS A 75 -0.63 -8.68 -14.36
CA LYS A 75 -1.25 -8.47 -15.67
C LYS A 75 -0.41 -7.57 -16.56
N ALA A 76 -0.60 -7.70 -17.88
CA ALA A 76 0.16 -6.97 -18.89
C ALA A 76 -0.37 -5.54 -19.15
N SER A 77 -1.58 -5.19 -18.70
CA SER A 77 -2.14 -3.85 -18.86
C SER A 77 -2.89 -3.38 -17.61
N ILE A 78 -3.01 -2.05 -17.45
CA ILE A 78 -3.81 -1.42 -16.38
C ILE A 78 -5.26 -1.92 -16.46
N GLN A 79 -5.85 -1.93 -17.67
CA GLN A 79 -7.24 -2.32 -17.85
C GLN A 79 -7.50 -3.76 -17.42
N GLU A 80 -6.65 -4.72 -17.80
CA GLU A 80 -6.79 -6.12 -17.38
C GLU A 80 -6.68 -6.28 -15.86
N THR A 81 -5.81 -5.48 -15.22
CA THR A 81 -5.64 -5.50 -13.76
C THR A 81 -6.89 -4.98 -13.05
N LEU A 82 -7.42 -3.83 -13.53
CA LEU A 82 -8.62 -3.23 -12.96
C LEU A 82 -9.86 -4.10 -13.19
N ASP A 83 -9.99 -4.72 -14.36
CA ASP A 83 -11.12 -5.62 -14.66
C ASP A 83 -11.06 -6.88 -13.80
N TYR A 84 -9.86 -7.43 -13.59
CA TYR A 84 -9.71 -8.57 -12.66
C TYR A 84 -10.05 -8.17 -11.22
N LEU A 85 -9.68 -6.97 -10.78
CA LEU A 85 -10.03 -6.45 -9.45
C LEU A 85 -11.55 -6.25 -9.31
N LYS A 86 -12.26 -5.81 -10.37
CA LYS A 86 -13.73 -5.76 -10.41
C LYS A 86 -14.35 -7.13 -10.25
N ASP A 87 -13.79 -8.14 -10.94
CA ASP A 87 -14.24 -9.53 -10.80
C ASP A 87 -14.13 -10.02 -9.35
N ILE A 88 -12.99 -9.76 -8.68
CA ILE A 88 -12.81 -10.12 -7.26
C ILE A 88 -13.86 -9.44 -6.37
N HIS A 89 -14.09 -8.13 -6.55
CA HIS A 89 -15.07 -7.38 -5.76
C HIS A 89 -16.50 -7.92 -5.95
N ALA A 90 -16.88 -8.23 -7.18
CA ALA A 90 -18.21 -8.80 -7.48
C ALA A 90 -18.37 -10.20 -6.86
N VAL A 91 -17.34 -11.03 -6.93
CA VAL A 91 -17.33 -12.35 -6.27
C VAL A 91 -17.43 -12.20 -4.76
N ALA A 92 -16.63 -11.32 -4.16
CA ALA A 92 -16.65 -11.10 -2.72
C ALA A 92 -18.02 -10.58 -2.27
N HIS A 93 -18.54 -9.52 -2.93
CA HIS A 93 -19.85 -8.95 -2.60
C HIS A 93 -20.98 -9.95 -2.65
N LYS A 94 -21.01 -10.81 -3.66
CA LYS A 94 -22.03 -11.86 -3.82
C LYS A 94 -22.11 -12.83 -2.64
N HIS A 95 -21.02 -13.01 -1.93
CA HIS A 95 -20.90 -13.95 -0.80
C HIS A 95 -20.84 -13.27 0.56
N LEU A 96 -21.00 -11.94 0.63
CA LEU A 96 -21.21 -11.24 1.90
C LEU A 96 -22.56 -11.66 2.50
N GLU A 97 -22.59 -11.81 3.83
CA GLU A 97 -23.76 -12.31 4.55
C GLU A 97 -24.48 -11.15 5.27
N ASN A 98 -25.73 -11.36 5.63
CA ASN A 98 -26.52 -10.47 6.50
C ASN A 98 -26.58 -9.01 6.05
N GLY A 99 -26.49 -8.73 4.74
CA GLY A 99 -26.52 -7.38 4.19
C GLY A 99 -25.25 -6.57 4.45
N GLU A 100 -24.15 -7.24 4.73
CA GLU A 100 -22.84 -6.60 4.83
C GLU A 100 -22.46 -5.88 3.53
N LYS A 101 -21.63 -4.84 3.65
CA LYS A 101 -21.05 -4.10 2.53
C LYS A 101 -19.56 -3.88 2.73
N LEU A 102 -18.86 -3.62 1.64
CA LEU A 102 -17.46 -3.22 1.66
C LEU A 102 -17.35 -1.71 1.92
N TRP A 103 -16.49 -1.33 2.87
CA TRP A 103 -16.26 0.06 3.23
C TRP A 103 -15.38 0.76 2.20
N PRO A 104 -15.82 1.91 1.64
CA PRO A 104 -15.15 2.53 0.50
C PRO A 104 -14.02 3.50 0.85
N LEU A 105 -13.78 3.80 2.14
CA LEU A 105 -12.80 4.80 2.58
C LEU A 105 -11.56 4.13 3.19
N SER A 106 -10.41 4.79 3.09
CA SER A 106 -9.20 4.36 3.79
C SER A 106 -9.35 4.39 5.30
N MET A 107 -9.95 5.44 5.83
CA MET A 107 -10.13 5.57 7.27
C MET A 107 -11.40 4.83 7.71
N PRO A 108 -11.32 4.01 8.78
CA PRO A 108 -12.47 3.25 9.27
C PRO A 108 -13.52 4.16 9.90
N CYS A 109 -14.76 3.68 9.93
CA CYS A 109 -15.85 4.31 10.66
C CYS A 109 -16.70 3.29 11.40
N MET A 110 -17.42 3.75 12.43
CA MET A 110 -18.25 2.95 13.32
C MET A 110 -17.48 1.81 14.00
N LEU A 111 -16.35 2.17 14.62
CA LEU A 111 -15.67 1.30 15.57
C LEU A 111 -16.31 1.45 16.95
N ASP A 112 -16.49 0.32 17.66
CA ASP A 112 -16.94 0.32 19.04
C ASP A 112 -15.91 0.97 19.99
N ASP A 113 -16.32 1.26 21.21
CA ASP A 113 -15.43 1.82 22.22
C ASP A 113 -14.35 0.82 22.67
N SER A 114 -14.64 -0.50 22.62
CA SER A 114 -13.66 -1.55 22.90
C SER A 114 -12.89 -1.97 21.65
N ASP A 115 -11.56 -2.03 21.75
CA ASP A 115 -10.68 -2.57 20.71
C ASP A 115 -10.87 -4.09 20.50
N GLU A 116 -11.49 -4.79 21.44
CA GLU A 116 -11.78 -6.22 21.33
C GLU A 116 -12.84 -6.52 20.26
N SER A 117 -13.72 -5.56 19.96
CA SER A 117 -14.67 -5.65 18.85
C SER A 117 -13.98 -5.76 17.49
N ILE A 118 -12.69 -5.39 17.39
CA ILE A 118 -11.86 -5.62 16.22
C ILE A 118 -11.29 -7.04 16.31
N ARG A 119 -12.06 -8.02 15.83
CA ARG A 119 -11.68 -9.44 15.86
C ARG A 119 -10.46 -9.70 15.00
N LEU A 120 -9.46 -10.39 15.54
CA LEU A 120 -8.27 -10.81 14.78
C LEU A 120 -8.66 -11.79 13.68
N ALA A 121 -8.04 -11.66 12.53
CA ALA A 121 -8.20 -12.60 11.43
C ALA A 121 -7.81 -14.03 11.84
N GLN A 122 -8.62 -14.99 11.40
CA GLN A 122 -8.51 -16.40 11.71
C GLN A 122 -8.08 -17.17 10.47
N TYR A 123 -7.12 -18.09 10.64
CA TYR A 123 -6.52 -18.83 9.52
C TYR A 123 -6.53 -20.35 9.74
N GLY A 124 -7.44 -20.84 10.60
CA GLY A 124 -7.53 -22.26 10.93
C GLY A 124 -6.53 -22.69 12.00
N THR A 125 -6.35 -24.00 12.13
CA THR A 125 -5.64 -24.66 13.24
C THR A 125 -4.24 -25.15 12.89
N SER A 126 -3.82 -25.06 11.63
CA SER A 126 -2.45 -25.39 11.23
C SER A 126 -1.42 -24.46 11.90
N ASN A 127 -0.18 -24.92 12.06
CA ASN A 127 0.89 -24.11 12.67
C ASN A 127 1.07 -22.76 11.98
N ILE A 128 1.04 -22.70 10.64
CA ILE A 128 1.13 -21.44 9.89
C ILE A 128 -0.12 -20.58 10.11
N GLY A 129 -1.31 -21.17 10.24
CA GLY A 129 -2.56 -20.44 10.53
C GLY A 129 -2.54 -19.80 11.91
N LEU A 130 -2.16 -20.57 12.94
CA LEU A 130 -1.99 -20.08 14.31
C LEU A 130 -0.90 -18.99 14.40
N PHE A 131 0.21 -19.18 13.69
CA PHE A 131 1.29 -18.19 13.61
C PHE A 131 0.82 -16.86 13.00
N LYS A 132 0.05 -16.91 11.91
CA LYS A 132 -0.52 -15.70 11.29
C LYS A 132 -1.50 -14.97 12.21
N THR A 133 -2.29 -15.70 13.00
CA THR A 133 -3.19 -15.10 14.00
C THR A 133 -2.40 -14.51 15.17
N LEU A 134 -1.37 -15.23 15.67
CA LEU A 134 -0.50 -14.74 16.75
C LEU A 134 0.27 -13.48 16.33
N TYR A 135 0.79 -13.45 15.11
CA TYR A 135 1.43 -12.25 14.54
C TYR A 135 0.53 -11.01 14.66
N ARG A 136 -0.76 -11.15 14.32
CA ARG A 136 -1.74 -10.07 14.40
C ARG A 136 -2.10 -9.71 15.85
N ARG A 137 -2.13 -10.70 16.74
CA ARG A 137 -2.27 -10.45 18.18
C ARG A 137 -1.13 -9.56 18.66
N GLY A 138 0.10 -9.88 18.28
CA GLY A 138 1.29 -9.08 18.59
C GLY A 138 1.21 -7.66 18.04
N LEU A 139 0.77 -7.46 16.79
CA LEU A 139 0.55 -6.12 16.22
C LEU A 139 -0.45 -5.32 17.05
N GLY A 140 -1.57 -5.95 17.46
CA GLY A 140 -2.59 -5.31 18.30
C GLY A 140 -2.07 -4.88 19.67
N VAL A 141 -1.23 -5.70 20.29
CA VAL A 141 -0.62 -5.42 21.60
C VAL A 141 0.44 -4.31 21.50
N ARG A 142 1.22 -4.30 20.41
CA ARG A 142 2.31 -3.33 20.18
C ARG A 142 1.80 -1.95 19.77
N TYR A 143 0.81 -1.89 18.88
CA TYR A 143 0.42 -0.67 18.16
C TYR A 143 -1.05 -0.28 18.34
N GLY A 144 -1.85 -1.17 18.94
CA GLY A 144 -3.29 -1.01 19.07
C GLY A 144 -4.07 -1.51 17.86
N ARG A 145 -5.23 -2.14 18.10
CA ARG A 145 -6.04 -2.77 17.04
C ARG A 145 -6.69 -1.75 16.10
N ARG A 146 -7.07 -0.55 16.60
CA ARG A 146 -7.69 0.50 15.77
C ARG A 146 -6.82 0.95 14.61
N MET A 147 -5.50 1.05 14.85
CA MET A 147 -4.55 1.42 13.79
C MET A 147 -4.55 0.44 12.63
N GLN A 148 -4.80 -0.83 12.92
CA GLN A 148 -4.78 -1.91 11.95
C GLN A 148 -6.09 -2.02 11.15
N THR A 149 -7.07 -1.14 11.38
CA THR A 149 -8.33 -1.09 10.59
C THR A 149 -8.28 -0.09 9.44
N ILE A 150 -7.15 0.57 9.26
CA ILE A 150 -6.93 1.48 8.12
C ILE A 150 -6.73 0.63 6.87
N SER A 151 -7.35 1.05 5.76
CA SER A 151 -7.26 0.38 4.46
C SER A 151 -6.45 1.20 3.47
N GLY A 152 -5.68 0.53 2.62
CA GLY A 152 -4.93 1.13 1.53
C GLY A 152 -5.06 0.37 0.22
N VAL A 153 -4.34 0.88 -0.77
CA VAL A 153 -4.09 0.19 -2.03
C VAL A 153 -2.58 0.05 -2.20
N HIS A 154 -2.11 -1.16 -2.48
CA HIS A 154 -0.73 -1.40 -2.88
C HIS A 154 -0.69 -1.64 -4.39
N TYR A 155 0.23 -0.96 -5.06
CA TYR A 155 0.42 -1.08 -6.49
C TYR A 155 1.77 -1.75 -6.76
N ASN A 156 1.73 -2.99 -7.25
CA ASN A 156 2.92 -3.76 -7.59
C ASN A 156 3.28 -3.54 -9.05
N LEU A 157 4.55 -3.24 -9.34
CA LEU A 157 5.03 -2.93 -10.68
C LEU A 157 6.39 -3.55 -10.95
N SER A 158 6.52 -4.25 -12.07
CA SER A 158 7.79 -4.73 -12.60
C SER A 158 8.04 -4.20 -14.00
N PHE A 159 9.32 -3.99 -14.31
CA PHE A 159 9.79 -3.64 -15.65
C PHE A 159 10.43 -4.86 -16.31
N PRO A 160 10.36 -4.97 -17.67
CA PRO A 160 10.91 -6.12 -18.38
C PRO A 160 12.44 -6.11 -18.39
N ASP A 161 13.06 -7.29 -18.45
CA ASP A 161 14.51 -7.45 -18.42
C ASP A 161 15.20 -6.70 -19.56
N GLN A 162 14.59 -6.65 -20.77
CA GLN A 162 15.11 -5.89 -21.92
C GLN A 162 15.33 -4.40 -21.61
N LEU A 163 14.53 -3.80 -20.72
CA LEU A 163 14.73 -2.41 -20.30
C LEU A 163 16.01 -2.29 -19.46
N PHE A 164 16.24 -3.21 -18.53
CA PHE A 164 17.46 -3.19 -17.70
C PHE A 164 18.70 -3.51 -18.50
N GLU A 165 18.61 -4.40 -19.51
CA GLU A 165 19.69 -4.67 -20.46
C GLU A 165 20.06 -3.41 -21.26
N ALA A 166 19.06 -2.68 -21.77
CA ALA A 166 19.27 -1.43 -22.49
C ALA A 166 19.85 -0.34 -21.59
N LEU A 167 19.37 -0.21 -20.34
CA LEU A 167 19.92 0.71 -19.34
C LEU A 167 21.39 0.39 -19.05
N GLN A 168 21.73 -0.90 -18.81
CA GLN A 168 23.10 -1.34 -18.49
C GLN A 168 24.03 -1.16 -19.70
N HIS A 169 23.56 -1.43 -20.91
CA HIS A 169 24.34 -1.21 -22.12
C HIS A 169 24.76 0.26 -22.30
N ASN A 170 23.86 1.19 -21.97
CA ASN A 170 24.07 2.63 -22.06
C ASN A 170 24.57 3.28 -20.76
N GLU A 171 24.88 2.48 -19.73
CA GLU A 171 25.42 2.98 -18.47
C GLU A 171 26.79 3.64 -18.67
N LYS A 172 26.98 4.81 -18.07
CA LYS A 172 28.23 5.59 -18.18
C LYS A 172 29.23 5.27 -17.07
N ASP A 173 28.74 4.80 -15.92
CA ASP A 173 29.60 4.37 -14.83
C ASP A 173 30.08 2.94 -15.11
N GLU A 174 31.36 2.79 -15.38
CA GLU A 174 31.98 1.51 -15.70
C GLU A 174 31.88 0.47 -14.56
N ALA A 175 31.82 0.93 -13.30
CA ALA A 175 31.63 0.03 -12.16
C ALA A 175 30.19 -0.53 -12.12
N LEU A 176 29.19 0.30 -12.41
CA LEU A 176 27.79 -0.14 -12.49
C LEU A 176 27.58 -1.01 -13.75
N LYS A 177 28.18 -0.65 -14.85
CA LYS A 177 28.11 -1.40 -16.12
C LYS A 177 28.70 -2.83 -15.99
N ALA A 178 29.70 -3.01 -15.12
CA ALA A 178 30.36 -4.29 -14.87
C ALA A 178 29.58 -5.20 -13.91
N LEU A 179 28.51 -4.75 -13.28
CA LEU A 179 27.68 -5.57 -12.40
C LEU A 179 27.04 -6.75 -13.15
N SER A 180 26.69 -7.80 -12.42
CA SER A 180 25.80 -8.83 -12.97
C SER A 180 24.45 -8.22 -13.37
N ALA A 181 23.73 -8.80 -14.32
CA ALA A 181 22.39 -8.32 -14.72
C ALA A 181 21.43 -8.25 -13.52
N GLN A 182 21.51 -9.21 -12.60
CA GLN A 182 20.71 -9.24 -11.35
C GLN A 182 21.06 -8.06 -10.43
N ASP A 183 22.36 -7.80 -10.20
CA ASP A 183 22.81 -6.74 -9.30
C ASP A 183 22.53 -5.36 -9.90
N TYR A 184 22.74 -5.20 -11.22
CA TYR A 184 22.40 -3.96 -11.93
C TYR A 184 20.89 -3.67 -11.85
N ARG A 185 20.04 -4.66 -12.13
CA ARG A 185 18.58 -4.54 -11.98
C ARG A 185 18.20 -4.14 -10.54
N SER A 186 18.78 -4.78 -9.54
CA SER A 186 18.53 -4.45 -8.13
C SER A 186 18.98 -3.03 -7.78
N HIS A 187 20.15 -2.60 -8.27
CA HIS A 187 20.65 -1.23 -8.12
C HIS A 187 19.67 -0.20 -8.70
N ARG A 188 19.14 -0.46 -9.92
CA ARG A 188 18.18 0.44 -10.57
C ARG A 188 16.85 0.51 -9.83
N TYR A 189 16.32 -0.63 -9.35
CA TYR A 189 15.12 -0.63 -8.52
C TYR A 189 15.31 0.11 -7.19
N LEU A 190 16.47 0.00 -6.55
CA LEU A 190 16.76 0.77 -5.33
C LEU A 190 16.86 2.26 -5.63
N GLY A 191 17.39 2.63 -6.79
CA GLY A 191 17.35 4.01 -7.29
C GLY A 191 15.93 4.53 -7.44
N LEU A 192 15.06 3.75 -8.11
CA LEU A 192 13.63 4.06 -8.22
C LEU A 192 13.00 4.25 -6.83
N ILE A 193 13.24 3.35 -5.89
CA ILE A 193 12.70 3.42 -4.53
C ILE A 193 13.11 4.71 -3.83
N ARG A 194 14.39 5.08 -3.85
CA ARG A 194 14.88 6.33 -3.24
C ARG A 194 14.21 7.56 -3.86
N ASN A 195 14.11 7.60 -5.20
CA ASN A 195 13.45 8.71 -5.91
C ASN A 195 11.94 8.74 -5.62
N PHE A 196 11.27 7.58 -5.56
CA PHE A 196 9.87 7.52 -5.16
C PHE A 196 9.65 8.04 -3.73
N ILE A 197 10.52 7.71 -2.77
CA ILE A 197 10.47 8.23 -1.39
C ILE A 197 10.59 9.76 -1.41
N ARG A 198 11.50 10.35 -2.20
CA ARG A 198 11.63 11.80 -2.38
C ARG A 198 10.36 12.44 -2.93
N LEU A 199 9.67 11.75 -3.85
CA LEU A 199 8.47 12.22 -4.53
C LEU A 199 7.16 11.75 -3.89
N THR A 200 7.20 11.04 -2.77
CA THR A 200 5.98 10.63 -2.04
C THR A 200 5.06 11.81 -1.67
N PRO A 201 5.56 13.01 -1.31
CA PRO A 201 4.69 14.18 -1.12
C PRO A 201 3.80 14.48 -2.33
N LEU A 202 4.28 14.27 -3.57
CA LEU A 202 3.49 14.44 -4.79
C LEU A 202 2.32 13.45 -4.85
N VAL A 203 2.57 12.19 -4.49
CA VAL A 203 1.52 11.15 -4.42
C VAL A 203 0.47 11.53 -3.38
N MET A 204 0.90 11.93 -2.16
CA MET A 204 0.01 12.32 -1.07
C MET A 204 -0.83 13.56 -1.42
N PHE A 205 -0.30 14.50 -2.19
CA PHE A 205 -1.00 15.68 -2.64
C PHE A 205 -2.05 15.34 -3.70
N LEU A 206 -1.65 14.61 -4.75
CA LEU A 206 -2.46 14.43 -5.95
C LEU A 206 -3.49 13.31 -5.86
N VAL A 207 -3.18 12.24 -5.10
CA VAL A 207 -4.06 11.06 -4.97
C VAL A 207 -4.47 10.76 -3.52
N GLY A 208 -4.08 11.59 -2.57
CA GLY A 208 -4.53 11.49 -1.18
C GLY A 208 -6.05 11.62 -1.07
N ALA A 209 -6.68 10.69 -0.34
CA ALA A 209 -8.12 10.58 -0.19
C ALA A 209 -8.52 10.18 1.24
N SER A 210 -7.84 10.75 2.25
CA SER A 210 -8.19 10.53 3.66
C SER A 210 -8.04 11.82 4.49
N PRO A 211 -8.76 12.92 4.13
CA PRO A 211 -8.63 14.22 4.79
C PRO A 211 -9.36 14.31 6.13
N SER A 212 -10.21 13.33 6.44
CA SER A 212 -11.05 13.27 7.64
C SER A 212 -11.10 11.86 8.23
N VAL A 213 -11.48 11.79 9.51
CA VAL A 213 -11.60 10.53 10.25
C VAL A 213 -12.87 10.52 11.08
N CYS A 214 -13.44 9.35 11.33
CA CYS A 214 -14.50 9.20 12.33
C CYS A 214 -13.94 9.44 13.74
N LYS A 215 -14.68 10.15 14.58
CA LYS A 215 -14.32 10.39 15.97
C LYS A 215 -14.09 9.08 16.73
N CYS A 216 -14.82 8.01 16.41
CA CYS A 216 -14.65 6.69 17.02
C CYS A 216 -13.24 6.13 16.82
N PHE A 217 -12.60 6.38 15.68
CA PHE A 217 -11.22 5.97 15.44
C PHE A 217 -10.21 6.66 16.37
N MET A 218 -10.51 7.88 16.83
CA MET A 218 -9.65 8.68 17.70
C MET A 218 -9.93 8.49 19.20
N THR A 219 -10.87 7.60 19.59
CA THR A 219 -11.19 7.32 20.99
C THR A 219 -9.92 6.93 21.77
N GLY A 220 -9.67 7.63 22.90
CA GLY A 220 -8.52 7.39 23.75
C GLY A 220 -7.16 7.89 23.21
N ARG A 221 -7.15 8.66 22.13
CA ARG A 221 -5.91 9.21 21.52
C ARG A 221 -5.87 10.73 21.58
N GLU A 222 -4.70 11.28 21.86
CA GLU A 222 -4.44 12.72 21.73
C GLU A 222 -4.35 13.10 20.25
N HIS A 223 -5.02 14.19 19.85
CA HIS A 223 -5.00 14.67 18.48
C HIS A 223 -5.22 16.19 18.40
N GLN A 224 -4.82 16.76 17.26
CA GLN A 224 -5.03 18.15 16.90
C GLN A 224 -6.11 18.33 15.81
N LEU A 225 -6.86 17.27 15.49
CA LEU A 225 -7.93 17.33 14.52
C LEU A 225 -9.08 18.19 15.03
N LEU A 226 -9.68 18.95 14.13
CA LEU A 226 -10.80 19.84 14.39
C LEU A 226 -12.13 19.10 14.14
N PRO A 227 -13.21 19.46 14.84
CA PRO A 227 -14.53 18.93 14.51
C PRO A 227 -15.01 19.56 13.19
N LEU A 228 -15.35 18.70 12.20
CA LEU A 228 -16.04 19.12 10.97
C LEU A 228 -17.55 19.09 11.18
N LEU A 229 -18.05 17.93 11.63
CA LEU A 229 -19.45 17.65 11.94
C LEU A 229 -19.54 16.75 13.17
N LYS A 230 -20.77 16.48 13.65
CA LYS A 230 -20.98 15.50 14.73
C LYS A 230 -20.40 14.13 14.31
N GLY A 231 -19.38 13.66 15.03
CA GLY A 231 -18.75 12.36 14.79
C GLY A 231 -17.66 12.36 13.72
N THR A 232 -17.37 13.50 13.07
CA THR A 232 -16.30 13.64 12.07
C THR A 232 -15.25 14.65 12.51
N LEU A 233 -14.00 14.24 12.45
CA LEU A 233 -12.81 15.07 12.70
C LEU A 233 -12.01 15.22 11.40
N TYR A 234 -11.34 16.36 11.22
CA TYR A 234 -10.59 16.66 10.00
C TYR A 234 -9.46 17.68 10.26
N LEU A 235 -8.64 17.91 9.24
CA LEU A 235 -7.87 19.13 9.10
C LEU A 235 -8.32 19.82 7.80
N PRO A 236 -8.51 21.15 7.80
CA PRO A 236 -9.12 21.88 6.67
C PRO A 236 -8.44 21.66 5.33
N PHE A 237 -7.11 21.49 5.36
CA PHE A 237 -6.27 21.34 4.17
C PHE A 237 -5.57 19.99 4.07
N ALA A 238 -5.99 18.99 4.87
CA ALA A 238 -5.37 17.66 4.84
C ALA A 238 -5.64 16.94 3.52
N THR A 239 -4.70 16.08 3.13
CA THR A 239 -4.79 15.24 1.93
C THR A 239 -4.92 13.76 2.28
N ALA A 240 -4.00 13.22 3.07
CA ALA A 240 -3.82 11.80 3.30
C ALA A 240 -3.48 11.49 4.78
N LEU A 241 -4.44 11.73 5.71
CA LEU A 241 -4.23 11.51 7.15
C LEU A 241 -3.84 10.06 7.48
N ARG A 242 -4.22 9.08 6.64
CA ARG A 242 -3.76 7.70 6.72
C ARG A 242 -2.22 7.61 6.75
N MET A 243 -1.54 8.46 5.99
CA MET A 243 -0.08 8.50 5.88
C MET A 243 0.59 9.36 6.95
N GLY A 244 -0.19 10.02 7.80
CA GLY A 244 0.28 10.89 8.88
C GLY A 244 0.48 10.15 10.21
N ARG A 245 0.59 10.95 11.29
CA ARG A 245 0.79 10.46 12.66
C ARG A 245 -0.32 9.54 13.18
N PHE A 246 -1.49 9.57 12.56
CA PHE A 246 -2.64 8.73 12.90
C PHE A 246 -2.60 7.39 12.18
N GLY A 247 -1.78 7.25 11.14
CA GLY A 247 -1.48 6.02 10.47
C GLY A 247 -0.43 5.17 11.21
N TYR A 248 -0.06 4.05 10.62
CA TYR A 248 0.93 3.16 11.19
C TYR A 248 2.30 3.84 11.26
N GLN A 249 2.81 4.05 12.47
CA GLN A 249 4.18 4.52 12.69
C GLN A 249 4.85 3.61 13.73
N ASN A 250 6.02 3.10 13.38
CA ASN A 250 6.85 2.34 14.29
C ASN A 250 8.11 3.13 14.64
N SER A 251 8.10 3.77 15.82
CA SER A 251 9.26 4.52 16.30
C SER A 251 10.51 3.66 16.47
N ALA A 252 10.33 2.37 16.80
CA ALA A 252 11.43 1.43 16.94
C ALA A 252 12.17 1.17 15.61
N GLN A 253 11.47 1.32 14.47
CA GLN A 253 12.09 1.14 13.16
C GLN A 253 13.04 2.27 12.78
N LYS A 254 12.82 3.49 13.28
CA LYS A 254 13.70 4.65 13.00
C LYS A 254 15.11 4.43 13.55
N GLU A 255 15.26 3.69 14.65
CA GLU A 255 16.56 3.41 15.28
C GLU A 255 17.39 2.35 14.52
N LEU A 256 16.77 1.63 13.57
CA LEU A 256 17.43 0.53 12.88
C LEU A 256 18.30 0.93 11.68
N GLY A 257 18.09 2.14 11.15
CA GLY A 257 18.84 2.62 10.00
C GLY A 257 18.71 1.74 8.75
N ILE A 258 17.50 1.20 8.50
CA ILE A 258 17.24 0.44 7.27
C ILE A 258 17.24 1.41 6.09
N HIS A 259 18.18 1.24 5.17
CA HIS A 259 18.34 2.13 4.02
C HIS A 259 18.09 1.38 2.70
N TYR A 260 17.75 2.15 1.68
CA TYR A 260 17.61 1.66 0.29
C TYR A 260 18.82 2.01 -0.59
N ASN A 261 20.01 2.23 0.01
CA ASN A 261 21.19 2.63 -0.73
C ASN A 261 21.83 1.46 -1.48
N ASN A 262 21.83 0.29 -0.89
CA ASN A 262 22.19 -0.97 -1.55
C ASN A 262 21.41 -2.15 -0.96
N LEU A 263 21.32 -3.25 -1.70
CA LEU A 263 20.54 -4.42 -1.31
C LEU A 263 21.12 -5.15 -0.09
N PRO A 264 22.45 -5.37 0.03
CA PRO A 264 23.03 -5.99 1.23
C PRO A 264 22.69 -5.25 2.53
N ASP A 265 22.80 -3.93 2.56
CA ASP A 265 22.51 -3.14 3.77
C ASP A 265 21.02 -3.19 4.12
N TYR A 266 20.14 -3.12 3.11
CA TYR A 266 18.69 -3.30 3.31
C TYR A 266 18.37 -4.65 3.96
N LEU A 267 18.93 -5.75 3.44
CA LEU A 267 18.73 -7.10 3.97
C LEU A 267 19.32 -7.27 5.38
N ASN A 268 20.52 -6.75 5.61
CA ASN A 268 21.16 -6.76 6.92
C ASN A 268 20.35 -5.99 7.96
N GLY A 269 19.79 -4.83 7.56
CA GLY A 269 18.88 -4.04 8.41
C GLY A 269 17.64 -4.81 8.83
N LEU A 270 16.96 -5.48 7.89
CA LEU A 270 15.81 -6.34 8.17
C LEU A 270 16.17 -7.51 9.09
N GLN A 271 17.28 -8.22 8.79
CA GLN A 271 17.74 -9.34 9.62
C GLN A 271 18.10 -8.91 11.04
N LYS A 272 18.71 -7.74 11.19
CA LYS A 272 18.97 -7.16 12.51
C LYS A 272 17.66 -6.86 13.26
N ALA A 273 16.67 -6.29 12.57
CA ALA A 273 15.40 -5.93 13.17
C ALA A 273 14.61 -7.13 13.71
N VAL A 274 14.61 -8.26 13.00
CA VAL A 274 13.93 -9.49 13.43
C VAL A 274 14.72 -10.30 14.45
N LYS A 275 15.91 -9.84 14.88
CA LYS A 275 16.77 -10.51 15.88
C LYS A 275 17.09 -9.63 17.09
N THR A 276 16.70 -8.35 17.07
CA THR A 276 17.05 -7.40 18.13
C THR A 276 15.84 -7.17 19.02
N SER A 277 15.95 -7.57 20.31
CA SER A 277 14.92 -7.29 21.31
C SER A 277 14.73 -5.80 21.51
N TYR A 278 13.47 -5.37 21.66
CA TYR A 278 13.10 -3.98 21.91
C TYR A 278 12.46 -3.84 23.29
N LYS A 279 13.07 -3.04 24.14
CA LYS A 279 12.73 -2.94 25.56
C LYS A 279 11.23 -2.69 25.84
N SER A 280 10.56 -1.90 25.01
CA SER A 280 9.12 -1.66 25.15
C SER A 280 8.30 -2.91 24.87
N PHE A 281 8.71 -3.74 23.90
CA PHE A 281 8.02 -4.98 23.57
C PHE A 281 8.36 -6.12 24.55
N SER A 282 9.60 -6.15 25.08
CA SER A 282 9.94 -7.07 26.18
C SER A 282 9.09 -6.87 27.44
N ARG A 283 8.70 -5.61 27.73
CA ARG A 283 7.83 -5.29 28.87
C ARG A 283 6.39 -5.77 28.72
N LEU A 284 5.92 -5.97 27.48
CA LEU A 284 4.58 -6.53 27.22
C LEU A 284 4.50 -8.01 27.60
N GLY A 285 5.64 -8.72 27.62
CA GLY A 285 5.71 -10.17 27.80
C GLY A 285 5.45 -10.93 26.50
N LEU A 286 5.86 -12.18 26.46
CA LEU A 286 5.60 -13.09 25.34
C LEU A 286 4.26 -13.80 25.47
N ASN A 287 3.78 -13.96 26.69
CA ASN A 287 2.51 -14.61 27.02
C ASN A 287 1.66 -13.69 27.90
N ASP A 288 0.35 -13.89 27.90
CA ASP A 288 -0.59 -13.24 28.82
C ASP A 288 -0.60 -13.90 30.22
N ALA A 289 -1.51 -13.44 31.09
CA ALA A 289 -1.66 -13.94 32.45
C ALA A 289 -2.11 -15.41 32.50
N ASP A 290 -2.77 -15.90 31.47
CA ASP A 290 -3.27 -17.27 31.34
C ASP A 290 -2.23 -18.20 30.68
N GLY A 291 -1.07 -17.65 30.28
CA GLY A 291 0.01 -18.38 29.61
C GLY A 291 -0.11 -18.44 28.09
N GLU A 292 -1.14 -17.83 27.49
CA GLU A 292 -1.36 -17.83 26.05
C GLU A 292 -0.42 -16.87 25.33
N PRO A 293 0.17 -17.23 24.16
CA PRO A 293 1.08 -16.37 23.43
C PRO A 293 0.45 -15.02 23.04
N LEU A 294 1.12 -13.90 23.40
CA LEU A 294 0.72 -12.53 23.06
C LEU A 294 1.36 -12.02 21.78
N GLN A 295 2.60 -12.38 21.57
CA GLN A 295 3.41 -11.98 20.41
C GLN A 295 4.41 -13.08 20.07
N ILE A 296 4.90 -13.10 18.84
CA ILE A 296 5.85 -14.11 18.36
C ILE A 296 7.15 -14.04 19.18
N ASN A 297 7.73 -12.86 19.28
CA ASN A 297 8.95 -12.53 20.01
C ASN A 297 8.88 -11.09 20.51
N ASP A 298 9.89 -10.60 21.19
CA ASP A 298 10.00 -9.21 21.68
C ASP A 298 10.94 -8.34 20.83
N HIS A 299 11.27 -8.78 19.62
CA HIS A 299 12.17 -8.08 18.73
C HIS A 299 11.52 -6.82 18.12
N VAL A 300 12.34 -5.94 17.55
CA VAL A 300 11.86 -4.73 16.87
C VAL A 300 10.81 -5.04 15.80
N LEU A 301 11.02 -6.12 15.04
CA LEU A 301 10.02 -6.71 14.14
C LEU A 301 9.76 -8.15 14.56
N GLN A 302 8.51 -8.56 14.64
CA GLN A 302 8.18 -9.98 14.84
C GLN A 302 8.61 -10.84 13.66
N ILE A 303 8.36 -10.30 12.46
CA ILE A 303 8.74 -10.87 11.17
C ILE A 303 9.05 -9.72 10.19
N GLU A 304 9.71 -10.02 9.08
CA GLU A 304 10.08 -9.02 8.05
C GLU A 304 8.89 -8.23 7.50
N ASN A 305 7.71 -8.86 7.39
CA ASN A 305 6.50 -8.23 6.88
C ASN A 305 5.98 -7.08 7.77
N GLU A 306 6.39 -7.03 9.06
CA GLU A 306 6.04 -5.93 9.97
C GLU A 306 6.75 -4.61 9.62
N TYR A 307 7.86 -4.66 8.84
CA TYR A 307 8.55 -3.44 8.43
C TYR A 307 7.63 -2.53 7.62
N TYR A 308 7.33 -1.36 8.15
CA TYR A 308 6.52 -0.36 7.45
C TYR A 308 7.38 0.52 6.56
N SER A 309 6.99 0.65 5.30
CA SER A 309 7.59 1.58 4.35
C SER A 309 6.59 1.96 3.27
N LEU A 310 6.80 3.11 2.63
CA LEU A 310 5.94 3.66 1.57
C LEU A 310 6.13 2.93 0.23
N VAL A 311 7.26 2.26 0.08
CA VAL A 311 7.62 1.47 -1.10
C VAL A 311 8.54 0.34 -0.66
N ARG A 312 8.36 -0.86 -1.19
CA ARG A 312 9.19 -2.03 -0.86
C ARG A 312 9.80 -2.66 -2.11
N PRO A 313 11.08 -3.07 -2.05
CA PRO A 313 11.63 -4.01 -3.00
C PRO A 313 11.02 -5.40 -2.76
N LYS A 314 10.64 -6.08 -3.80
CA LYS A 314 9.98 -7.39 -3.74
C LYS A 314 10.64 -8.38 -4.71
N GLN A 315 10.56 -9.65 -4.33
CA GLN A 315 10.82 -10.79 -5.16
C GLN A 315 9.79 -11.88 -4.83
N VAL A 316 9.40 -12.69 -5.80
CA VAL A 316 8.45 -13.79 -5.57
C VAL A 316 9.18 -14.90 -4.80
N PRO A 317 8.79 -15.20 -3.54
CA PRO A 317 9.42 -16.27 -2.78
C PRO A 317 9.11 -17.64 -3.41
N GLN A 318 10.06 -18.56 -3.34
CA GLN A 318 9.84 -19.97 -3.61
C GLN A 318 9.31 -20.67 -2.35
N GLU A 319 8.86 -21.91 -2.48
CA GLU A 319 8.34 -22.68 -1.35
C GLU A 319 9.40 -22.80 -0.22
N GLY A 320 9.03 -22.45 1.00
CA GLY A 320 9.93 -22.45 2.15
C GLY A 320 10.91 -21.27 2.23
N GLU A 321 10.88 -20.33 1.30
CA GLU A 321 11.78 -19.19 1.26
C GLU A 321 11.17 -17.96 1.96
N THR A 322 12.02 -17.24 2.73
CA THR A 322 11.62 -15.94 3.30
C THR A 322 11.66 -14.83 2.23
N PRO A 323 10.91 -13.72 2.41
CA PRO A 323 10.99 -12.57 1.49
C PRO A 323 12.42 -12.03 1.32
N SER A 324 13.19 -11.89 2.40
CA SER A 324 14.59 -11.45 2.32
C SER A 324 15.49 -12.50 1.66
N GLY A 325 15.22 -13.79 1.86
CA GLY A 325 15.91 -14.88 1.18
C GLY A 325 15.71 -14.82 -0.34
N ALA A 326 14.48 -14.59 -0.79
CA ALA A 326 14.16 -14.40 -2.20
C ALA A 326 14.93 -13.23 -2.82
N LEU A 327 14.97 -12.08 -2.12
CA LEU A 327 15.73 -10.90 -2.55
C LEU A 327 17.24 -11.18 -2.57
N ALA A 328 17.79 -11.89 -1.57
CA ALA A 328 19.20 -12.24 -1.53
C ALA A 328 19.62 -13.17 -2.69
N ASN A 329 18.76 -14.15 -3.01
CA ASN A 329 19.07 -15.18 -4.00
C ASN A 329 18.88 -14.70 -5.45
N ARG A 330 17.85 -13.85 -5.73
CA ARG A 330 17.46 -13.49 -7.10
C ARG A 330 17.36 -11.99 -7.35
N GLY A 331 17.78 -11.17 -6.36
CA GLY A 331 17.67 -9.71 -6.47
C GLY A 331 16.23 -9.21 -6.48
N ILE A 332 16.04 -7.95 -6.80
CA ILE A 332 14.72 -7.30 -6.84
C ILE A 332 14.02 -7.64 -8.17
N GLY A 333 12.83 -8.22 -8.08
CA GLY A 333 11.99 -8.54 -9.24
C GLY A 333 10.95 -7.46 -9.56
N TYR A 334 10.45 -6.78 -8.54
CA TYR A 334 9.44 -5.72 -8.68
C TYR A 334 9.43 -4.79 -7.47
N VAL A 335 8.66 -3.72 -7.55
CA VAL A 335 8.42 -2.78 -6.43
C VAL A 335 6.95 -2.77 -6.05
N GLU A 336 6.69 -2.60 -4.76
CA GLU A 336 5.36 -2.45 -4.18
C GLU A 336 5.20 -1.01 -3.69
N LEU A 337 4.37 -0.21 -4.38
CA LEU A 337 4.03 1.16 -3.99
C LEU A 337 2.86 1.13 -3.02
N ARG A 338 3.04 1.63 -1.79
CA ARG A 338 2.10 1.47 -0.67
C ARG A 338 1.45 2.79 -0.21
N ALA A 339 1.91 3.90 -0.74
CA ALA A 339 1.50 5.24 -0.35
C ALA A 339 0.18 5.71 -1.03
N VAL A 340 -0.72 4.79 -1.36
CA VAL A 340 -1.95 5.09 -2.10
C VAL A 340 -3.18 4.89 -1.21
N ASP A 341 -3.93 5.97 -1.00
CA ASP A 341 -5.23 5.90 -0.34
C ASP A 341 -6.26 5.19 -1.22
N VAL A 342 -7.25 4.58 -0.60
CA VAL A 342 -8.43 4.08 -1.32
C VAL A 342 -9.17 5.26 -1.94
N ASN A 343 -9.30 5.28 -3.26
CA ASN A 343 -10.15 6.24 -3.97
C ASN A 343 -11.63 5.92 -3.71
N PRO A 344 -12.35 6.74 -2.94
CA PRO A 344 -13.72 6.43 -2.54
C PRO A 344 -14.73 6.49 -3.68
N TYR A 345 -14.39 7.16 -4.77
CA TYR A 345 -15.25 7.33 -5.94
C TYR A 345 -15.14 6.17 -6.93
N SER A 346 -14.14 5.31 -6.76
CA SER A 346 -14.00 4.07 -7.53
C SER A 346 -14.52 2.88 -6.73
N PRO A 347 -15.44 2.07 -7.26
CA PRO A 347 -15.91 0.87 -6.56
C PRO A 347 -14.77 -0.07 -6.14
N ILE A 348 -13.72 -0.15 -6.92
CA ILE A 348 -12.56 -1.00 -6.65
C ILE A 348 -11.41 -0.30 -5.88
N GLY A 349 -11.63 0.95 -5.43
CA GLY A 349 -10.69 1.69 -4.59
C GLY A 349 -9.50 2.32 -5.31
N ILE A 350 -9.36 2.12 -6.61
CA ILE A 350 -8.36 2.74 -7.50
C ILE A 350 -8.98 2.93 -8.88
N ASP A 351 -8.51 3.92 -9.62
CA ASP A 351 -8.92 4.17 -11.00
C ASP A 351 -7.74 4.15 -11.98
N GLU A 352 -8.07 4.16 -13.26
CA GLU A 352 -7.12 4.16 -14.38
C GLU A 352 -6.15 5.34 -14.32
N ASN A 353 -6.63 6.51 -13.89
CA ASN A 353 -5.80 7.72 -13.83
C ASN A 353 -4.77 7.63 -12.70
N THR A 354 -5.16 7.10 -11.56
CA THR A 354 -4.23 6.84 -10.44
C THR A 354 -3.20 5.81 -10.84
N ALA A 355 -3.60 4.70 -11.45
CA ALA A 355 -2.69 3.66 -11.93
C ALA A 355 -1.71 4.21 -12.98
N GLY A 356 -2.21 4.93 -13.99
CA GLY A 356 -1.37 5.56 -15.03
C GLY A 356 -0.37 6.55 -14.46
N PHE A 357 -0.79 7.41 -13.54
CA PHE A 357 0.12 8.33 -12.85
C PHE A 357 1.23 7.60 -12.07
N LEU A 358 0.90 6.55 -11.33
CA LEU A 358 1.89 5.77 -10.56
C LEU A 358 2.92 5.09 -11.48
N GLU A 359 2.51 4.58 -12.63
CA GLU A 359 3.44 3.96 -13.59
C GLU A 359 4.36 4.99 -14.23
N VAL A 360 3.84 6.16 -14.62
CA VAL A 360 4.66 7.27 -15.15
C VAL A 360 5.65 7.75 -14.09
N LEU A 361 5.20 7.95 -12.85
CA LEU A 361 6.05 8.36 -11.73
C LEU A 361 7.16 7.32 -11.46
N ALA A 362 6.81 6.03 -11.43
CA ALA A 362 7.79 4.97 -11.20
C ALA A 362 8.83 4.91 -12.34
N LEU A 363 8.39 5.09 -13.57
CA LEU A 363 9.30 5.13 -14.74
C LEU A 363 10.20 6.36 -14.67
N TYR A 364 9.67 7.54 -14.38
CA TYR A 364 10.47 8.74 -14.14
C TYR A 364 11.52 8.51 -13.04
N CYS A 365 11.12 7.92 -11.91
CA CYS A 365 12.02 7.58 -10.81
C CYS A 365 13.12 6.58 -11.23
N LEU A 366 12.82 5.64 -12.11
CA LEU A 366 13.78 4.66 -12.63
C LEU A 366 14.86 5.30 -13.50
N PHE A 367 14.48 6.29 -14.33
CA PHE A 367 15.39 6.95 -15.26
C PHE A 367 16.18 8.11 -14.65
N THR A 368 15.65 8.72 -13.60
CA THR A 368 16.30 9.83 -12.91
C THR A 368 17.46 9.35 -12.05
N GLU A 369 18.57 10.12 -12.06
CA GLU A 369 19.71 9.89 -11.17
C GLU A 369 19.24 9.80 -9.69
N SER A 370 19.78 8.85 -8.96
CA SER A 370 19.36 8.59 -7.60
C SER A 370 20.55 8.46 -6.66
N PRO A 371 21.05 9.58 -6.10
CA PRO A 371 22.09 9.54 -5.08
C PRO A 371 21.60 8.79 -3.83
N GLU A 372 22.55 8.38 -2.99
CA GLU A 372 22.24 7.78 -1.69
C GLU A 372 21.31 8.67 -0.87
N LEU A 373 20.36 8.03 -0.19
CA LEU A 373 19.45 8.72 0.72
C LEU A 373 20.10 8.78 2.11
N LEU A 374 20.48 9.98 2.51
CA LEU A 374 21.12 10.23 3.80
C LEU A 374 20.07 10.57 4.87
N GLU A 375 20.40 10.32 6.14
CA GLU A 375 19.50 10.56 7.29
C GLU A 375 18.96 12.01 7.33
N LYS A 376 19.83 13.00 7.09
CA LYS A 376 19.41 14.40 7.05
C LYS A 376 18.41 14.72 5.94
N GLU A 377 18.54 14.06 4.80
CA GLU A 377 17.59 14.19 3.69
C GLU A 377 16.27 13.50 4.04
N GLN A 378 16.32 12.30 4.68
CA GLN A 378 15.13 11.61 5.17
C GLN A 378 14.33 12.49 6.14
N ASP A 379 15.00 13.20 7.06
CA ASP A 379 14.33 14.14 7.97
C ASP A 379 13.61 15.29 7.24
N VAL A 380 14.15 15.75 6.11
CA VAL A 380 13.49 16.77 5.27
C VAL A 380 12.27 16.17 4.58
N ILE A 381 12.40 14.97 4.03
CA ILE A 381 11.30 14.25 3.38
C ILE A 381 10.17 13.98 4.38
N ASP A 382 10.47 13.52 5.59
CA ASP A 382 9.48 13.28 6.65
C ASP A 382 8.70 14.56 7.02
N LYS A 383 9.37 15.70 7.03
CA LYS A 383 8.75 17.03 7.26
C LYS A 383 7.86 17.43 6.08
N ASN A 384 8.33 17.25 4.86
CA ASN A 384 7.56 17.50 3.65
C ASN A 384 6.30 16.64 3.62
N GLN A 385 6.41 15.34 3.91
CA GLN A 385 5.26 14.44 4.00
C GLN A 385 4.27 14.92 5.07
N THR A 386 4.77 15.31 6.25
CA THR A 386 3.93 15.84 7.33
C THR A 386 3.20 17.12 6.91
N GLU A 387 3.87 18.04 6.22
CA GLU A 387 3.25 19.27 5.70
C GLU A 387 2.14 18.92 4.69
N VAL A 388 2.44 18.06 3.72
CA VAL A 388 1.47 17.69 2.67
C VAL A 388 0.27 16.93 3.23
N VAL A 389 0.51 15.96 4.10
CA VAL A 389 -0.56 15.19 4.74
C VAL A 389 -1.52 16.11 5.49
N ASN A 390 -1.00 17.04 6.26
CA ASN A 390 -1.82 17.89 7.14
C ASN A 390 -2.35 19.16 6.46
N ARG A 391 -1.60 19.70 5.48
CA ARG A 391 -1.84 21.03 4.91
C ARG A 391 -1.61 21.13 3.40
N GLY A 392 -1.47 20.01 2.70
CA GLY A 392 -1.11 20.01 1.28
C GLY A 392 -2.00 20.85 0.36
N ARG A 393 -3.26 21.08 0.74
CA ARG A 393 -4.21 21.96 0.02
C ARG A 393 -4.20 23.43 0.49
N ALA A 394 -3.37 23.77 1.48
CA ALA A 394 -3.32 25.15 1.94
C ALA A 394 -2.59 26.05 0.92
N PRO A 395 -3.07 27.29 0.65
CA PRO A 395 -2.46 28.17 -0.36
C PRO A 395 -0.98 28.52 -0.12
N ASN A 396 -0.50 28.25 1.08
CA ASN A 396 0.88 28.52 1.49
C ASN A 396 1.65 27.24 1.88
N ALA A 397 1.17 26.08 1.48
CA ALA A 397 1.87 24.82 1.69
C ALA A 397 3.18 24.79 0.92
N THR A 398 4.25 24.32 1.55
CA THR A 398 5.59 24.35 0.96
C THR A 398 6.29 23.00 1.07
N ILE A 399 7.15 22.74 0.09
CA ILE A 399 8.11 21.63 0.04
C ILE A 399 9.52 22.18 0.14
N VAL A 400 10.36 21.55 0.93
CA VAL A 400 11.80 21.84 0.99
C VAL A 400 12.54 20.79 0.17
N GLU A 401 13.30 21.24 -0.83
CA GLU A 401 14.14 20.39 -1.68
C GLU A 401 15.48 21.08 -1.91
N ASN A 402 16.57 20.35 -1.70
CA ASN A 402 17.94 20.88 -1.83
C ASN A 402 18.18 22.18 -1.03
N GLY A 403 17.56 22.28 0.16
CA GLY A 403 17.68 23.45 1.05
C GLY A 403 16.89 24.69 0.60
N LYS A 404 16.13 24.61 -0.50
CA LYS A 404 15.23 25.67 -0.99
C LYS A 404 13.78 25.30 -0.70
N SER A 405 12.92 26.29 -0.45
CA SER A 405 11.48 26.11 -0.22
C SER A 405 10.70 26.53 -1.46
N TYR A 406 9.75 25.70 -1.86
CA TYR A 406 8.89 25.90 -3.02
C TYR A 406 7.43 25.79 -2.59
N PHE A 407 6.49 26.50 -3.23
CA PHE A 407 5.08 26.19 -3.09
C PHE A 407 4.81 24.79 -3.65
N ILE A 408 3.94 24.03 -2.98
CA ILE A 408 3.66 22.64 -3.37
C ILE A 408 3.12 22.56 -4.80
N GLU A 409 2.31 23.51 -5.22
CA GLU A 409 1.71 23.59 -6.56
C GLU A 409 2.79 23.75 -7.63
N ASP A 410 3.73 24.70 -7.44
CA ASP A 410 4.83 24.96 -8.39
C ASP A 410 5.81 23.78 -8.45
N TRP A 411 6.13 23.22 -7.28
CA TRP A 411 6.96 22.03 -7.19
C TRP A 411 6.31 20.83 -7.91
N SER A 412 5.04 20.59 -7.65
CA SER A 412 4.29 19.49 -8.28
C SER A 412 4.18 19.67 -9.80
N ARG A 413 3.91 20.89 -10.28
CA ARG A 413 3.84 21.21 -11.71
C ARG A 413 5.17 20.90 -12.40
N THR A 414 6.29 21.33 -11.80
CA THR A 414 7.63 21.05 -12.32
C THR A 414 7.87 19.55 -12.53
N TYR A 415 7.45 18.70 -11.56
CA TYR A 415 7.61 17.26 -11.69
C TYR A 415 6.66 16.64 -12.72
N LEU A 416 5.41 17.09 -12.81
CA LEU A 416 4.51 16.61 -13.87
C LEU A 416 5.01 16.97 -15.26
N ASP A 417 5.56 18.18 -15.44
CA ASP A 417 6.15 18.59 -16.73
C ASP A 417 7.33 17.69 -17.11
N LYS A 418 8.20 17.32 -16.16
CA LYS A 418 9.31 16.37 -16.38
C LYS A 418 8.83 14.96 -16.72
N MET A 419 7.66 14.57 -16.28
CA MET A 419 7.06 13.25 -16.53
C MET A 419 6.36 13.16 -17.89
N GLN A 420 6.06 14.27 -18.57
CA GLN A 420 5.26 14.29 -19.79
C GLN A 420 5.81 13.37 -20.89
N ALA A 421 7.12 13.44 -21.17
CA ALA A 421 7.74 12.60 -22.20
C ALA A 421 7.66 11.09 -21.87
N PHE A 422 7.68 10.72 -20.59
CA PHE A 422 7.51 9.33 -20.14
C PHE A 422 6.07 8.85 -20.34
N ALA A 423 5.08 9.70 -20.11
CA ALA A 423 3.68 9.38 -20.37
C ALA A 423 3.41 9.15 -21.86
N GLU A 424 3.91 10.04 -22.73
CA GLU A 424 3.78 9.90 -24.18
C GLU A 424 4.45 8.61 -24.70
N LEU A 425 5.60 8.25 -24.13
CA LEU A 425 6.32 7.02 -24.47
C LEU A 425 5.53 5.77 -24.08
N LEU A 426 4.93 5.75 -22.88
CA LEU A 426 4.08 4.65 -22.44
C LEU A 426 2.79 4.57 -23.27
N ASP A 427 2.15 5.71 -23.59
CA ASP A 427 0.98 5.75 -24.47
C ASP A 427 1.31 5.15 -25.85
N HIS A 428 2.47 5.48 -26.41
CA HIS A 428 2.91 4.89 -27.66
C HIS A 428 3.21 3.39 -27.53
N SER A 429 3.84 2.97 -26.42
CA SER A 429 4.17 1.56 -26.17
C SER A 429 2.93 0.66 -26.07
N TYR A 430 1.88 1.15 -25.42
CA TYR A 430 0.65 0.39 -25.14
C TYR A 430 -0.52 0.76 -26.09
N GLU A 431 -0.30 1.64 -27.09
CA GLU A 431 -1.31 2.11 -28.03
C GLU A 431 -2.55 2.69 -27.33
N THR A 432 -2.32 3.54 -26.31
CA THR A 432 -3.34 4.10 -25.43
C THR A 432 -3.14 5.61 -25.24
N GLN A 433 -4.00 6.25 -24.46
CA GLN A 433 -3.86 7.63 -23.97
C GLN A 433 -4.00 7.71 -22.44
N ILE A 434 -3.93 6.58 -21.75
CA ILE A 434 -4.15 6.48 -20.31
C ILE A 434 -3.13 7.34 -19.55
N TYR A 435 -1.86 7.28 -19.95
CA TYR A 435 -0.76 7.89 -19.21
C TYR A 435 -0.75 9.42 -19.35
N SER A 436 -0.86 9.95 -20.56
CA SER A 436 -0.98 11.40 -20.80
C SER A 436 -2.24 11.98 -20.18
N LYS A 437 -3.38 11.26 -20.25
CA LYS A 437 -4.62 11.65 -19.60
C LYS A 437 -4.48 11.66 -18.07
N ALA A 438 -3.78 10.68 -17.49
CA ALA A 438 -3.51 10.66 -16.06
C ALA A 438 -2.74 11.91 -15.62
N LEU A 439 -1.67 12.31 -16.33
CA LEU A 439 -0.94 13.54 -16.03
C LEU A 439 -1.80 14.79 -16.20
N GLN A 440 -2.67 14.86 -17.22
CA GLN A 440 -3.60 15.98 -17.41
C GLN A 440 -4.55 16.13 -16.21
N ILE A 441 -5.07 15.02 -15.68
CA ILE A 441 -5.93 15.03 -14.49
C ILE A 441 -5.14 15.47 -13.26
N MET A 442 -3.91 15.00 -13.07
CA MET A 442 -3.06 15.46 -11.98
C MET A 442 -2.72 16.95 -12.11
N GLN A 443 -2.50 17.44 -13.33
CA GLN A 443 -2.29 18.86 -13.61
C GLN A 443 -3.55 19.70 -13.30
N ALA A 444 -4.74 19.19 -13.61
CA ALA A 444 -6.00 19.84 -13.24
C ALA A 444 -6.15 19.99 -11.71
N ARG A 445 -5.78 18.95 -10.94
CA ARG A 445 -5.78 19.00 -9.45
C ARG A 445 -4.79 20.01 -8.88
N ILE A 446 -3.67 20.32 -9.57
CA ILE A 446 -2.75 21.38 -9.17
C ILE A 446 -3.34 22.75 -9.48
N ASN A 447 -3.95 22.92 -10.64
CA ASN A 447 -4.52 24.19 -11.06
C ASN A 447 -5.76 24.58 -10.25
N GLU A 448 -6.55 23.58 -9.86
CA GLU A 448 -7.75 23.72 -9.06
C GLU A 448 -7.72 22.71 -7.90
N VAL A 449 -7.18 23.14 -6.78
CA VAL A 449 -6.96 22.26 -5.60
C VAL A 449 -8.25 21.63 -5.09
N ASP A 450 -9.40 22.26 -5.35
CA ASP A 450 -10.73 21.73 -5.02
C ASP A 450 -11.11 20.51 -5.88
N GLU A 451 -10.41 20.26 -7.00
CA GLU A 451 -10.55 19.04 -7.81
C GLU A 451 -9.79 17.82 -7.23
N THR A 452 -8.98 18.01 -6.18
CA THR A 452 -8.32 16.88 -5.50
C THR A 452 -9.35 15.96 -4.84
N LEU A 453 -9.04 14.66 -4.77
CA LEU A 453 -9.91 13.68 -4.08
C LEU A 453 -10.19 14.09 -2.64
N SER A 454 -9.17 14.60 -1.94
CA SER A 454 -9.29 15.02 -0.55
C SER A 454 -10.20 16.25 -0.37
N ALA A 455 -10.21 17.21 -1.32
CA ALA A 455 -11.12 18.35 -1.27
C ALA A 455 -12.57 17.89 -1.49
N LYS A 456 -12.83 17.15 -2.57
CA LYS A 456 -14.15 16.57 -2.87
C LYS A 456 -14.70 15.75 -1.71
N MET A 457 -13.85 14.95 -1.05
CA MET A 457 -14.27 14.18 0.12
C MET A 457 -14.72 15.06 1.30
N ILE A 458 -14.11 16.23 1.52
CA ILE A 458 -14.56 17.15 2.57
C ILE A 458 -15.93 17.73 2.20
N GLU A 459 -16.10 18.17 0.96
CA GLU A 459 -17.37 18.70 0.45
C GLU A 459 -18.48 17.66 0.58
N ASP A 460 -18.29 16.46 0.05
CA ASP A 460 -19.25 15.37 0.14
C ASP A 460 -19.51 14.93 1.58
N THR A 461 -18.47 14.89 2.44
CA THR A 461 -18.66 14.59 3.87
C THR A 461 -19.59 15.60 4.54
N VAL A 462 -19.53 16.88 4.15
CA VAL A 462 -20.44 17.93 4.65
C VAL A 462 -21.83 17.74 4.06
N GLU A 463 -21.95 17.53 2.75
CA GLU A 463 -23.21 17.34 2.05
C GLU A 463 -24.01 16.16 2.61
N TYR A 464 -23.35 15.02 2.82
CA TYR A 464 -23.99 13.81 3.36
C TYR A 464 -24.11 13.78 4.90
N GLY A 465 -23.65 14.82 5.61
CA GLY A 465 -23.83 14.96 7.05
C GLY A 465 -22.84 14.19 7.92
N GLY A 466 -21.69 13.75 7.37
CA GLY A 466 -20.58 13.14 8.10
C GLY A 466 -19.94 11.96 7.40
N THR A 467 -18.77 11.55 7.88
CA THR A 467 -17.97 10.46 7.30
C THR A 467 -18.76 9.14 7.20
N TRP A 468 -19.56 8.81 8.21
CA TRP A 468 -20.35 7.58 8.20
C TRP A 468 -21.44 7.60 7.11
N SER A 469 -22.21 8.70 7.03
CA SER A 469 -23.30 8.81 6.05
C SER A 469 -22.76 8.82 4.63
N PHE A 470 -21.68 9.56 4.37
CA PHE A 470 -21.01 9.59 3.08
C PHE A 470 -20.46 8.21 2.70
N GLY A 471 -19.70 7.57 3.60
CA GLY A 471 -19.17 6.23 3.36
C GLY A 471 -20.25 5.18 3.15
N SER A 472 -21.37 5.26 3.90
CA SER A 472 -22.51 4.35 3.75
C SER A 472 -23.24 4.56 2.41
N TYR A 473 -23.39 5.80 1.96
CA TYR A 473 -23.93 6.11 0.63
C TYR A 473 -23.06 5.50 -0.47
N LEU A 474 -21.76 5.72 -0.41
CA LEU A 474 -20.83 5.14 -1.39
C LEU A 474 -20.79 3.61 -1.32
N ALA A 475 -20.81 3.02 -0.13
CA ALA A 475 -20.87 1.57 0.03
C ALA A 475 -22.11 0.95 -0.63
N GLN A 476 -23.27 1.61 -0.52
CA GLN A 476 -24.48 1.20 -1.22
C GLN A 476 -24.33 1.32 -2.74
N LYS A 477 -23.84 2.46 -3.23
CA LYS A 477 -23.62 2.71 -4.67
C LYS A 477 -22.62 1.70 -5.28
N HIS A 478 -21.57 1.36 -4.53
CA HIS A 478 -20.60 0.37 -4.97
C HIS A 478 -21.17 -1.05 -4.96
N ALA A 479 -21.99 -1.39 -3.95
CA ALA A 479 -22.70 -2.66 -3.92
C ALA A 479 -23.58 -2.85 -5.19
N GLU A 480 -24.32 -1.81 -5.59
CA GLU A 480 -25.11 -1.81 -6.83
C GLU A 480 -24.22 -2.00 -8.08
N ALA A 481 -23.04 -1.38 -8.11
CA ALA A 481 -22.09 -1.57 -9.20
C ALA A 481 -21.55 -3.03 -9.26
N TYR A 482 -21.28 -3.65 -8.10
CA TYR A 482 -20.85 -5.05 -8.04
C TYR A 482 -21.96 -6.02 -8.48
N GLU A 483 -23.23 -5.76 -8.11
CA GLU A 483 -24.39 -6.55 -8.53
C GLU A 483 -24.63 -6.46 -10.06
N GLN A 484 -24.36 -5.30 -10.66
CA GLN A 484 -24.47 -5.09 -12.11
C GLN A 484 -23.31 -5.70 -12.90
N HIS A 485 -22.17 -5.94 -12.24
CA HIS A 485 -20.99 -6.51 -12.90
C HIS A 485 -21.20 -7.97 -13.24
N GLN A 486 -21.16 -8.29 -14.53
CA GLN A 486 -21.36 -9.63 -15.03
C GLN A 486 -20.04 -10.39 -15.20
N LEU A 487 -19.80 -11.31 -14.29
CA LEU A 487 -18.69 -12.25 -14.44
C LEU A 487 -18.86 -13.10 -15.70
N SER A 488 -17.79 -13.27 -16.46
CA SER A 488 -17.78 -14.28 -17.52
C SER A 488 -17.97 -15.68 -16.93
N LYS A 489 -18.53 -16.61 -17.71
CA LYS A 489 -18.67 -18.03 -17.28
C LYS A 489 -17.33 -18.61 -16.84
N LYS A 490 -16.25 -18.25 -17.54
CA LYS A 490 -14.87 -18.69 -17.24
C LYS A 490 -14.39 -18.11 -15.90
N ALA A 491 -14.57 -16.81 -15.65
CA ALA A 491 -14.21 -16.19 -14.38
C ALA A 491 -15.00 -16.77 -13.20
N SER A 492 -16.33 -16.94 -13.37
CA SER A 492 -17.18 -17.53 -12.34
C SER A 492 -16.78 -18.98 -11.99
N ALA A 493 -16.45 -19.80 -13.00
CA ALA A 493 -15.97 -21.17 -12.78
C ALA A 493 -14.60 -21.16 -12.07
N TYR A 494 -13.69 -20.30 -12.50
CA TYR A 494 -12.35 -20.17 -11.92
C TYR A 494 -12.39 -19.79 -10.44
N PHE A 495 -13.14 -18.75 -10.06
CA PHE A 495 -13.21 -18.34 -8.65
C PHE A 495 -13.82 -19.41 -7.76
N LYS A 496 -14.81 -20.16 -8.27
CA LYS A 496 -15.38 -21.30 -7.54
C LYS A 496 -14.36 -22.42 -7.34
N GLU A 497 -13.61 -22.75 -8.38
CA GLU A 497 -12.56 -23.79 -8.33
C GLU A 497 -11.45 -23.39 -7.35
N VAL A 498 -10.95 -22.15 -7.44
CA VAL A 498 -9.88 -21.65 -6.57
C VAL A 498 -10.34 -21.56 -5.12
N ALA A 499 -11.58 -21.15 -4.85
CA ALA A 499 -12.14 -21.14 -3.51
C ALA A 499 -12.15 -22.56 -2.91
N GLN A 500 -12.61 -23.58 -3.65
CA GLN A 500 -12.59 -24.96 -3.18
C GLN A 500 -11.16 -25.48 -2.99
N ALA A 501 -10.27 -25.27 -3.95
CA ALA A 501 -8.86 -25.68 -3.85
C ALA A 501 -8.16 -25.06 -2.64
N SER A 502 -8.52 -23.83 -2.29
CA SER A 502 -7.96 -23.16 -1.11
C SER A 502 -8.43 -23.79 0.22
N LEU A 503 -9.69 -24.24 0.29
CA LEU A 503 -10.21 -24.98 1.45
C LEU A 503 -9.51 -26.33 1.59
N ASP A 504 -9.38 -27.07 0.49
CA ASP A 504 -8.72 -28.38 0.45
C ASP A 504 -7.24 -28.25 0.89
N LYS A 505 -6.57 -27.18 0.45
CA LYS A 505 -5.18 -26.90 0.86
C LYS A 505 -5.06 -26.53 2.34
N GLN A 506 -6.00 -25.76 2.88
CA GLN A 506 -6.04 -25.49 4.32
C GLN A 506 -6.23 -26.77 5.12
N GLU A 507 -7.17 -27.62 4.74
CA GLU A 507 -7.42 -28.92 5.40
C GLU A 507 -6.16 -29.80 5.39
N GLN A 508 -5.41 -29.84 4.28
CA GLN A 508 -4.13 -30.55 4.21
C GLN A 508 -3.11 -30.01 5.21
N LEU A 509 -2.99 -28.67 5.33
CA LEU A 509 -2.09 -28.02 6.29
C LEU A 509 -2.49 -28.30 7.74
N GLU A 510 -3.80 -28.44 8.03
CA GLU A 510 -4.32 -28.73 9.36
C GLU A 510 -4.13 -30.19 9.76
N GLN A 511 -3.97 -31.10 8.79
CA GLN A 511 -3.64 -32.51 9.02
C GLN A 511 -2.16 -32.74 9.29
N ASP A 512 -1.29 -31.76 9.01
CA ASP A 512 0.14 -31.86 9.35
C ASP A 512 0.36 -31.67 10.86
N THR A 513 0.64 -32.80 11.53
CA THR A 513 0.91 -32.88 12.97
C THR A 513 2.37 -33.22 13.28
N THR A 514 3.30 -32.97 12.35
CA THR A 514 4.72 -33.34 12.49
C THR A 514 5.41 -32.61 13.65
N GLN A 515 4.91 -31.44 14.04
CA GLN A 515 5.40 -30.68 15.21
C GLN A 515 4.26 -29.94 15.91
N SER A 516 4.40 -29.72 17.21
CA SER A 516 3.46 -28.88 17.97
C SER A 516 3.62 -27.41 17.59
N PHE A 517 2.59 -26.58 17.89
CA PHE A 517 2.68 -25.14 17.63
C PHE A 517 3.79 -24.48 18.48
N GLU A 518 4.04 -24.95 19.70
CA GLU A 518 5.11 -24.44 20.55
C GLU A 518 6.51 -24.72 19.95
N GLU A 519 6.74 -25.93 19.42
CA GLU A 519 7.96 -26.27 18.70
C GLU A 519 8.14 -25.43 17.43
N TYR A 520 7.05 -25.22 16.67
CA TYR A 520 7.04 -24.36 15.50
C TYR A 520 7.40 -22.90 15.87
N LEU A 521 6.77 -22.36 16.92
CA LEU A 521 6.99 -20.99 17.38
C LEU A 521 8.40 -20.77 17.93
N SER A 522 9.02 -21.79 18.53
CA SER A 522 10.39 -21.70 19.07
C SER A 522 11.44 -21.34 18.03
N GLN A 523 11.19 -21.57 16.74
CA GLN A 523 12.11 -21.23 15.64
C GLN A 523 12.18 -19.71 15.38
N PHE A 524 11.26 -18.94 15.93
CA PHE A 524 11.12 -17.48 15.73
C PHE A 524 11.37 -16.65 17.01
N ARG A 525 11.74 -17.33 18.11
CA ARG A 525 11.97 -16.73 19.44
C ARG A 525 13.44 -16.57 19.77
#